data_b3cde0cb2f7f4461fb614c002c38368b
#
_entry.id   b3cde0cb2f7f4461fb614c002c38368b
#
_cell.length_a   1.000
_cell.length_b   1.000
_cell.length_c   1.000
_cell.angle_alpha   90.00
_cell.angle_beta   90.00
_cell.angle_gamma   90.00
#
_symmetry.space_group_name_H-M   'P 1'
#
loop_
_entity.id
_entity.type
_entity.pdbx_description
1 polymer ?
#
loop_
_entity_poly.entity_id
_entity_poly.type
_entity_poly.pdbx_seq_one_letter_code
_entity_poly.pdbx_strand_id
1 'polypeptide(L)'
;MGAFLFAALFAARIAAPNAIELPGEWNMALKDQITEDMKAAMRARETERLGAIRMLLAAIKQKEVDERVVVDDTAVVSIVERLIKQRKDSIEQFAKAAREDLVAKETAELKLLQGYLPQAMSEAELAAAIDEAIAQVKAESGGALAPSAMGKVMALLKPRLAGRADMSKVSGVVKARISG
;
A
#
# COMPACT_ATOMS: atom_id res chain seq x y z
N MET A 1 -0.33 -40.28 11.04
CA MET A 1 0.70 -39.80 10.11
C MET A 1 0.13 -38.64 9.29
N GLY A 2 -0.23 -37.52 9.87
CA GLY A 2 -0.85 -36.38 9.17
C GLY A 2 -0.38 -35.01 9.62
N ALA A 3 0.42 -34.91 10.67
CA ALA A 3 0.83 -33.62 11.24
C ALA A 3 2.14 -33.04 10.68
N PHE A 4 2.95 -33.84 9.99
CA PHE A 4 4.25 -33.41 9.44
C PHE A 4 4.18 -32.81 8.05
N LEU A 5 3.08 -32.99 7.31
CA LEU A 5 2.93 -32.45 5.96
C LEU A 5 2.54 -30.95 5.95
N PHE A 6 1.89 -30.47 7.02
CA PHE A 6 1.44 -29.06 7.11
C PHE A 6 2.56 -28.08 7.45
N ALA A 7 3.56 -28.52 8.24
CA ALA A 7 4.70 -27.66 8.60
C ALA A 7 5.69 -27.44 7.45
N ALA A 8 5.82 -28.39 6.54
CA ALA A 8 6.72 -28.27 5.38
C ALA A 8 6.20 -27.31 4.30
N LEU A 9 4.88 -27.17 4.16
CA LEU A 9 4.28 -26.24 3.20
C LEU A 9 4.40 -24.76 3.66
N PHE A 10 4.45 -24.52 4.99
CA PHE A 10 4.55 -23.16 5.51
C PHE A 10 5.97 -22.60 5.45
N ALA A 11 6.99 -23.46 5.56
CA ALA A 11 8.40 -23.04 5.49
C ALA A 11 8.90 -22.75 4.06
N ALA A 12 8.28 -23.34 3.04
CA ALA A 12 8.66 -23.14 1.64
C ALA A 12 8.21 -21.78 1.06
N ARG A 13 7.33 -21.06 1.77
CA ARG A 13 6.78 -19.77 1.31
C ARG A 13 7.67 -18.56 1.61
N ILE A 14 8.75 -18.74 2.39
CA ILE A 14 9.63 -17.64 2.83
C ILE A 14 10.87 -17.47 1.95
N ALA A 15 11.15 -18.39 1.02
CA ALA A 15 12.45 -18.47 0.35
C ALA A 15 12.42 -18.42 -1.20
N ALA A 16 11.37 -17.90 -1.84
CA ALA A 16 11.36 -17.81 -3.31
C ALA A 16 11.17 -16.37 -3.81
N PRO A 17 12.20 -15.68 -4.31
CA PRO A 17 12.10 -14.34 -4.86
C PRO A 17 11.50 -14.26 -6.27
N ASN A 18 10.96 -15.35 -6.83
CA ASN A 18 10.30 -15.39 -8.15
C ASN A 18 9.15 -16.39 -8.15
N ALA A 19 8.11 -16.13 -7.35
CA ALA A 19 6.87 -16.85 -7.54
C ALA A 19 6.17 -16.31 -8.79
N ILE A 20 6.28 -17.09 -9.88
CA ILE A 20 5.38 -17.01 -11.03
C ILE A 20 3.95 -17.00 -10.49
N GLU A 21 3.21 -15.95 -10.79
CA GLU A 21 1.78 -15.87 -10.47
C GLU A 21 1.06 -17.04 -11.15
N LEU A 22 0.71 -18.07 -10.37
CA LEU A 22 -0.20 -19.10 -10.83
C LEU A 22 -1.61 -18.52 -10.85
N PRO A 23 -2.32 -18.52 -11.97
CA PRO A 23 -3.69 -18.02 -12.04
C PRO A 23 -4.60 -18.98 -11.28
N GLY A 24 -5.19 -18.53 -10.17
CA GLY A 24 -6.29 -19.23 -9.54
C GLY A 24 -6.20 -19.56 -8.06
N GLU A 25 -5.17 -19.17 -7.31
CA GLU A 25 -5.12 -19.44 -5.87
C GLU A 25 -5.56 -18.21 -5.05
N TRP A 26 -6.83 -18.25 -4.59
CA TRP A 26 -7.38 -17.64 -3.36
C TRP A 26 -6.80 -16.26 -2.97
N ASN A 27 -6.81 -15.33 -3.91
CA ASN A 27 -6.56 -13.93 -3.57
C ASN A 27 -7.86 -13.37 -2.98
N MET A 28 -8.00 -13.55 -1.66
CA MET A 28 -9.10 -12.92 -0.93
C MET A 28 -8.92 -11.41 -1.09
N ALA A 29 -9.96 -10.72 -1.58
CA ALA A 29 -9.92 -9.28 -1.73
C ALA A 29 -9.43 -8.63 -0.43
N LEU A 30 -8.58 -7.60 -0.53
CA LEU A 30 -7.99 -6.94 0.64
C LEU A 30 -9.05 -6.51 1.65
N LYS A 31 -10.20 -6.06 1.18
CA LYS A 31 -11.35 -5.72 2.03
C LYS A 31 -11.87 -6.91 2.84
N ASP A 32 -11.89 -8.11 2.25
CA ASP A 32 -12.34 -9.32 2.94
C ASP A 32 -11.31 -9.74 3.98
N GLN A 33 -10.02 -9.64 3.67
CA GLN A 33 -8.95 -9.85 4.64
C GLN A 33 -9.08 -8.92 5.85
N ILE A 34 -9.29 -7.62 5.63
CA ILE A 34 -9.50 -6.62 6.70
C ILE A 34 -10.74 -6.99 7.54
N THR A 35 -11.79 -7.51 6.90
CA THR A 35 -13.01 -7.94 7.59
C THR A 35 -12.76 -9.17 8.46
N GLU A 36 -12.00 -10.15 7.99
CA GLU A 36 -11.60 -11.31 8.80
C GLU A 36 -10.69 -10.92 9.97
N ASP A 37 -9.75 -9.99 9.74
CA ASP A 37 -8.89 -9.43 10.79
C ASP A 37 -9.72 -8.70 11.87
N MET A 38 -10.78 -7.98 11.49
CA MET A 38 -11.72 -7.39 12.44
C MET A 38 -12.38 -8.44 13.32
N LYS A 39 -12.85 -9.54 12.72
CA LYS A 39 -13.47 -10.65 13.47
C LYS A 39 -12.47 -11.33 14.39
N ALA A 40 -11.22 -11.49 13.94
CA ALA A 40 -10.14 -12.05 14.74
C ALA A 40 -9.82 -11.18 15.96
N ALA A 41 -9.64 -9.87 15.77
CA ALA A 41 -9.40 -8.90 16.84
C ALA A 41 -10.57 -8.84 17.84
N MET A 42 -11.81 -8.96 17.36
CA MET A 42 -12.98 -9.04 18.23
C MET A 42 -12.98 -10.29 19.09
N ARG A 43 -12.65 -11.47 18.51
CA ARG A 43 -12.55 -12.73 19.26
C ARG A 43 -11.41 -12.73 20.29
N ALA A 44 -10.28 -12.10 19.92
CA ALA A 44 -9.11 -11.94 20.78
C ALA A 44 -9.26 -10.83 21.83
N ARG A 45 -10.34 -10.03 21.79
CA ARG A 45 -10.60 -8.87 22.65
C ARG A 45 -9.50 -7.80 22.59
N GLU A 46 -8.84 -7.68 21.44
CA GLU A 46 -7.83 -6.67 21.15
C GLU A 46 -8.50 -5.32 20.82
N THR A 47 -8.92 -4.59 21.84
CA THR A 47 -9.79 -3.41 21.72
C THR A 47 -9.19 -2.32 20.83
N GLU A 48 -7.89 -2.03 20.98
CA GLU A 48 -7.22 -0.99 20.20
C GLU A 48 -7.12 -1.38 18.72
N ARG A 49 -6.65 -2.61 18.45
CA ARG A 49 -6.59 -3.17 17.09
C ARG A 49 -7.97 -3.19 16.43
N LEU A 50 -8.98 -3.64 17.16
CA LEU A 50 -10.36 -3.65 16.68
C LEU A 50 -10.86 -2.25 16.33
N GLY A 51 -10.54 -1.25 17.15
CA GLY A 51 -10.89 0.15 16.91
C GLY A 51 -10.29 0.66 15.60
N ALA A 52 -8.99 0.46 15.40
CA ALA A 52 -8.28 0.89 14.19
C ALA A 52 -8.81 0.21 12.92
N ILE A 53 -9.08 -1.12 12.96
CA ILE A 53 -9.64 -1.84 11.82
C ILE A 53 -11.06 -1.37 11.50
N ARG A 54 -11.88 -1.09 12.51
CA ARG A 54 -13.23 -0.54 12.30
C ARG A 54 -13.20 0.83 11.63
N MET A 55 -12.25 1.69 12.00
CA MET A 55 -12.06 2.99 11.35
C MET A 55 -11.66 2.82 9.87
N LEU A 56 -10.79 1.87 9.55
CA LEU A 56 -10.43 1.54 8.17
C LEU A 56 -11.65 1.06 7.37
N LEU A 57 -12.42 0.10 7.90
CA LEU A 57 -13.63 -0.40 7.25
C LEU A 57 -14.69 0.71 7.08
N ALA A 58 -14.82 1.62 8.05
CA ALA A 58 -15.70 2.77 7.93
C ALA A 58 -15.27 3.71 6.80
N ALA A 59 -13.98 3.97 6.65
CA ALA A 59 -13.44 4.78 5.55
C ALA A 59 -13.66 4.13 4.18
N ILE A 60 -13.52 2.80 4.09
CA ILE A 60 -13.84 2.03 2.87
C ILE A 60 -15.32 2.17 2.55
N LYS A 61 -16.18 1.93 3.54
CA LYS A 61 -17.64 2.03 3.37
C LYS A 61 -18.08 3.44 2.98
N GLN A 62 -17.47 4.46 3.56
CA GLN A 62 -17.76 5.85 3.21
C GLN A 62 -17.48 6.11 1.73
N LYS A 63 -16.33 5.65 1.21
CA LYS A 63 -16.00 5.80 -0.21
C LYS A 63 -16.99 5.06 -1.11
N GLU A 64 -17.40 3.85 -0.74
CA GLU A 64 -18.40 3.09 -1.49
C GLU A 64 -19.74 3.83 -1.59
N VAL A 65 -20.16 4.48 -0.49
CA VAL A 65 -21.42 5.23 -0.44
C VAL A 65 -21.32 6.53 -1.23
N ASP A 66 -20.23 7.28 -1.05
CA ASP A 66 -20.05 8.59 -1.68
C ASP A 66 -19.93 8.48 -3.21
N GLU A 67 -19.18 7.49 -3.69
CA GLU A 67 -18.94 7.29 -5.12
C GLU A 67 -19.92 6.30 -5.76
N ARG A 68 -20.74 5.61 -4.96
CA ARG A 68 -21.71 4.57 -5.40
C ARG A 68 -21.05 3.44 -6.20
N VAL A 69 -19.87 3.02 -5.75
CA VAL A 69 -19.06 1.96 -6.38
C VAL A 69 -18.71 0.90 -5.36
N VAL A 70 -18.37 -0.28 -5.84
CA VAL A 70 -17.64 -1.28 -5.03
C VAL A 70 -16.16 -0.97 -5.19
N VAL A 71 -15.45 -0.79 -4.07
CA VAL A 71 -14.01 -0.50 -4.11
C VAL A 71 -13.22 -1.77 -4.40
N ASP A 72 -12.27 -1.66 -5.31
CA ASP A 72 -11.25 -2.67 -5.59
C ASP A 72 -10.05 -2.54 -4.62
N ASP A 73 -9.13 -3.50 -4.68
CA ASP A 73 -7.95 -3.51 -3.82
C ASP A 73 -7.07 -2.25 -4.00
N THR A 74 -6.99 -1.71 -5.21
CA THR A 74 -6.25 -0.47 -5.50
C THR A 74 -6.87 0.72 -4.77
N ALA A 75 -8.19 0.80 -4.76
CA ALA A 75 -8.91 1.84 -4.02
C ALA A 75 -8.76 1.66 -2.52
N VAL A 76 -8.79 0.40 -2.01
CA VAL A 76 -8.53 0.10 -0.59
C VAL A 76 -7.12 0.54 -0.20
N VAL A 77 -6.09 0.20 -0.99
CA VAL A 77 -4.70 0.63 -0.77
C VAL A 77 -4.61 2.16 -0.69
N SER A 78 -5.25 2.88 -1.60
CA SER A 78 -5.27 4.35 -1.60
C SER A 78 -5.92 4.93 -0.33
N ILE A 79 -6.95 4.26 0.21
CA ILE A 79 -7.57 4.65 1.50
C ILE A 79 -6.58 4.42 2.64
N VAL A 80 -5.91 3.27 2.67
CA VAL A 80 -4.89 2.94 3.68
C VAL A 80 -3.75 3.96 3.66
N GLU A 81 -3.22 4.30 2.48
CA GLU A 81 -2.17 5.32 2.32
C GLU A 81 -2.60 6.69 2.88
N ARG A 82 -3.84 7.11 2.60
CA ARG A 82 -4.40 8.35 3.13
C ARG A 82 -4.48 8.32 4.67
N LEU A 83 -4.95 7.22 5.25
CA LEU A 83 -5.03 7.06 6.70
C LEU A 83 -3.62 7.04 7.33
N ILE A 84 -2.65 6.37 6.72
CA ILE A 84 -1.25 6.38 7.15
C ILE A 84 -0.70 7.81 7.19
N LYS A 85 -0.96 8.61 6.15
CA LYS A 85 -0.56 10.03 6.13
C LYS A 85 -1.18 10.80 7.29
N GLN A 86 -2.48 10.64 7.51
CA GLN A 86 -3.17 11.29 8.64
C GLN A 86 -2.56 10.90 9.99
N ARG A 87 -2.20 9.61 10.20
CA ARG A 87 -1.53 9.17 11.44
C ARG A 87 -0.16 9.80 11.61
N LYS A 88 0.63 9.92 10.53
CA LYS A 88 1.94 10.60 10.58
C LYS A 88 1.79 12.06 10.95
N ASP A 89 0.83 12.76 10.35
CA ASP A 89 0.55 14.16 10.67
C ASP A 89 0.11 14.33 12.14
N SER A 90 -0.74 13.41 12.64
CA SER A 90 -1.16 13.40 14.06
C SER A 90 0.00 13.15 15.01
N ILE A 91 0.87 12.18 14.70
CA ILE A 91 2.08 11.87 15.48
C ILE A 91 2.95 13.11 15.61
N GLU A 92 3.18 13.82 14.51
CA GLU A 92 3.99 15.05 14.51
C GLU A 92 3.36 16.15 15.40
N GLN A 93 2.05 16.34 15.32
CA GLN A 93 1.35 17.32 16.13
C GLN A 93 1.36 16.97 17.62
N PHE A 94 1.12 15.70 17.97
CA PHE A 94 1.15 15.25 19.36
C PHE A 94 2.56 15.28 19.95
N ALA A 95 3.59 14.97 19.15
CA ALA A 95 4.98 15.12 19.59
C ALA A 95 5.34 16.58 19.89
N LYS A 96 4.91 17.53 19.05
CA LYS A 96 5.07 18.98 19.32
C LYS A 96 4.34 19.44 20.59
N ALA A 97 3.24 18.78 20.93
CA ALA A 97 2.47 19.05 22.14
C ALA A 97 2.94 18.27 23.38
N ALA A 98 4.07 17.53 23.27
CA ALA A 98 4.60 16.65 24.32
C ALA A 98 3.58 15.61 24.85
N ARG A 99 2.67 15.12 23.99
CA ARG A 99 1.65 14.13 24.32
C ARG A 99 2.12 12.74 23.88
N GLU A 100 3.12 12.21 24.57
CA GLU A 100 3.72 10.90 24.30
C GLU A 100 2.70 9.74 24.37
N ASP A 101 1.68 9.87 25.21
CA ASP A 101 0.55 8.94 25.31
C ASP A 101 -0.20 8.79 23.97
N LEU A 102 -0.46 9.92 23.30
CA LEU A 102 -1.13 9.94 22.00
C LEU A 102 -0.19 9.55 20.87
N VAL A 103 1.09 9.92 20.92
CA VAL A 103 2.12 9.49 19.97
C VAL A 103 2.22 7.97 19.94
N ALA A 104 2.26 7.32 21.11
CA ALA A 104 2.33 5.86 21.21
C ALA A 104 1.11 5.19 20.56
N LYS A 105 -0.08 5.69 20.83
CA LYS A 105 -1.34 5.18 20.25
C LYS A 105 -1.36 5.33 18.72
N GLU A 106 -1.11 6.53 18.21
CA GLU A 106 -1.11 6.79 16.76
C GLU A 106 -0.04 5.95 16.05
N THR A 107 1.12 5.73 16.70
CA THR A 107 2.19 4.88 16.16
C THR A 107 1.78 3.41 16.07
N ALA A 108 1.04 2.89 17.06
CA ALA A 108 0.51 1.54 17.03
C ALA A 108 -0.51 1.36 15.88
N GLU A 109 -1.42 2.32 15.71
CA GLU A 109 -2.39 2.32 14.61
C GLU A 109 -1.71 2.46 13.25
N LEU A 110 -0.66 3.29 13.15
CA LEU A 110 0.16 3.42 11.93
C LEU A 110 0.78 2.08 11.52
N LYS A 111 1.40 1.37 12.46
CA LYS A 111 2.01 0.04 12.20
C LYS A 111 0.97 -0.97 11.70
N LEU A 112 -0.21 -0.96 12.29
CA LEU A 112 -1.30 -1.84 11.86
C LEU A 112 -1.73 -1.54 10.42
N LEU A 113 -1.92 -0.27 10.07
CA LEU A 113 -2.30 0.14 8.72
C LEU A 113 -1.22 -0.21 7.69
N GLN A 114 0.06 -0.06 8.04
CA GLN A 114 1.18 -0.46 7.18
C GLN A 114 1.18 -1.95 6.85
N GLY A 115 0.65 -2.80 7.73
CA GLY A 115 0.52 -4.24 7.49
C GLY A 115 -0.44 -4.60 6.35
N TYR A 116 -1.33 -3.69 5.94
CA TYR A 116 -2.25 -3.87 4.81
C TYR A 116 -1.69 -3.37 3.49
N LEU A 117 -0.55 -2.67 3.50
CA LEU A 117 0.11 -2.29 2.26
C LEU A 117 0.89 -3.47 1.68
N PRO A 118 0.96 -3.59 0.35
CA PRO A 118 1.86 -4.53 -0.29
C PRO A 118 3.31 -4.22 0.08
N GLN A 119 4.18 -5.22 -0.04
CA GLN A 119 5.60 -5.05 0.27
C GLN A 119 6.19 -3.85 -0.49
N ALA A 120 6.87 -2.96 0.23
CA ALA A 120 7.54 -1.82 -0.37
C ALA A 120 8.58 -2.28 -1.40
N MET A 121 8.64 -1.58 -2.52
CA MET A 121 9.68 -1.82 -3.52
C MET A 121 11.05 -1.40 -2.99
N SER A 122 12.06 -2.15 -3.33
CA SER A 122 13.45 -1.73 -3.14
C SER A 122 13.77 -0.52 -4.03
N GLU A 123 14.80 0.24 -3.67
CA GLU A 123 15.24 1.39 -4.48
C GLU A 123 15.62 0.98 -5.91
N ALA A 124 16.19 -0.21 -6.08
CA ALA A 124 16.56 -0.75 -7.38
C ALA A 124 15.33 -1.07 -8.24
N GLU A 125 14.32 -1.75 -7.66
CA GLU A 125 13.06 -2.04 -8.35
C GLU A 125 12.31 -0.76 -8.72
N LEU A 126 12.29 0.21 -7.80
CA LEU A 126 11.69 1.52 -8.05
C LEU A 126 12.38 2.26 -9.19
N ALA A 127 13.72 2.28 -9.18
CA ALA A 127 14.51 2.90 -10.24
C ALA A 127 14.22 2.25 -11.60
N ALA A 128 14.21 0.91 -11.65
CA ALA A 128 13.91 0.15 -12.87
C ALA A 128 12.50 0.43 -13.39
N ALA A 129 11.49 0.46 -12.51
CA ALA A 129 10.12 0.78 -12.89
C ALA A 129 9.97 2.20 -13.47
N ILE A 130 10.68 3.18 -12.89
CA ILE A 130 10.71 4.56 -13.38
C ILE A 130 11.38 4.62 -14.77
N ASP A 131 12.53 3.96 -14.94
CA ASP A 131 13.26 3.95 -16.20
C ASP A 131 12.44 3.30 -17.33
N GLU A 132 11.76 2.20 -17.03
CA GLU A 132 10.86 1.53 -17.97
C GLU A 132 9.69 2.44 -18.40
N ALA A 133 9.03 3.09 -17.43
CA ALA A 133 7.93 4.00 -17.73
C ALA A 133 8.38 5.22 -18.56
N ILE A 134 9.55 5.77 -18.26
CA ILE A 134 10.17 6.85 -19.05
C ILE A 134 10.50 6.38 -20.47
N ALA A 135 11.10 5.19 -20.61
CA ALA A 135 11.44 4.63 -21.92
C ALA A 135 10.19 4.39 -22.78
N GLN A 136 9.11 3.88 -22.17
CA GLN A 136 7.83 3.69 -22.86
C GLN A 136 7.27 5.00 -23.38
N VAL A 137 7.16 6.03 -22.53
CA VAL A 137 6.65 7.35 -22.92
C VAL A 137 7.54 8.01 -23.96
N LYS A 138 8.86 7.82 -23.88
CA LYS A 138 9.82 8.32 -24.86
C LYS A 138 9.62 7.67 -26.22
N ALA A 139 9.40 6.35 -26.27
CA ALA A 139 9.11 5.64 -27.51
C ALA A 139 7.80 6.14 -28.17
N GLU A 140 6.76 6.33 -27.36
CA GLU A 140 5.46 6.85 -27.83
C GLU A 140 5.53 8.32 -28.33
N SER A 141 6.49 9.11 -27.82
CA SER A 141 6.63 10.53 -28.10
C SER A 141 7.63 10.85 -29.22
N GLY A 142 8.16 9.83 -29.93
CA GLY A 142 9.12 10.04 -31.01
C GLY A 142 10.52 10.46 -30.56
N GLY A 143 10.90 10.12 -29.30
CA GLY A 143 12.27 10.26 -28.80
C GLY A 143 12.54 11.49 -27.93
N ALA A 144 11.68 12.50 -27.88
CA ALA A 144 11.85 13.67 -27.03
C ALA A 144 10.92 13.61 -25.81
N LEU A 145 11.47 13.85 -24.63
CA LEU A 145 10.68 14.00 -23.40
C LEU A 145 10.41 15.49 -23.16
N ALA A 146 9.20 15.94 -23.48
CA ALA A 146 8.75 17.26 -23.07
C ALA A 146 8.34 17.27 -21.58
N PRO A 147 8.34 18.41 -20.89
CA PRO A 147 7.85 18.52 -19.51
C PRO A 147 6.42 17.98 -19.31
N SER A 148 5.60 18.00 -20.37
CA SER A 148 4.25 17.41 -20.41
C SER A 148 4.25 15.87 -20.32
N ALA A 149 5.37 15.20 -20.59
CA ALA A 149 5.51 13.76 -20.50
C ALA A 149 5.42 13.24 -19.04
N MET A 150 5.69 14.11 -18.05
CA MET A 150 5.61 13.77 -16.63
C MET A 150 4.24 13.19 -16.26
N GLY A 151 3.16 13.78 -16.74
CA GLY A 151 1.80 13.29 -16.49
C GLY A 151 1.57 11.88 -17.00
N LYS A 152 2.08 11.57 -18.22
CA LYS A 152 1.98 10.23 -18.82
C LYS A 152 2.81 9.20 -18.04
N VAL A 153 4.06 9.53 -17.69
CA VAL A 153 4.93 8.67 -16.88
C VAL A 153 4.29 8.38 -15.52
N MET A 154 3.78 9.41 -14.85
CA MET A 154 3.08 9.22 -13.55
C MET A 154 1.80 8.41 -13.69
N ALA A 155 1.06 8.52 -14.79
CA ALA A 155 -0.14 7.71 -15.04
C ALA A 155 0.20 6.20 -15.19
N LEU A 156 1.34 5.88 -15.82
CA LEU A 156 1.83 4.50 -15.93
C LEU A 156 2.36 3.96 -14.59
N LEU A 157 3.02 4.80 -13.80
CA LEU A 157 3.62 4.40 -12.53
C LEU A 157 2.59 4.23 -11.41
N LYS A 158 1.57 5.07 -11.37
CA LYS A 158 0.59 5.11 -10.27
C LYS A 158 -0.04 3.75 -9.95
N PRO A 159 -0.58 2.98 -10.92
CA PRO A 159 -1.16 1.67 -10.63
C PRO A 159 -0.10 0.61 -10.23
N ARG A 160 1.14 0.72 -10.75
CA ARG A 160 2.23 -0.23 -10.47
C ARG A 160 2.86 -0.03 -9.09
N LEU A 161 2.85 1.22 -8.59
CA LEU A 161 3.52 1.62 -7.35
C LEU A 161 2.55 1.87 -6.18
N ALA A 162 1.24 1.71 -6.40
CA ALA A 162 0.23 1.93 -5.36
C ALA A 162 0.53 1.08 -4.11
N GLY A 163 0.67 1.75 -2.95
CA GLY A 163 1.01 1.11 -1.67
C GLY A 163 2.44 0.59 -1.54
N ARG A 164 3.25 0.61 -2.61
CA ARG A 164 4.61 0.05 -2.63
C ARG A 164 5.71 1.11 -2.63
N ALA A 165 5.40 2.36 -2.94
CA ALA A 165 6.35 3.48 -2.96
C ALA A 165 5.67 4.80 -2.60
N ASP A 166 6.46 5.73 -2.03
CA ASP A 166 6.01 7.09 -1.74
C ASP A 166 5.90 7.89 -3.06
N MET A 167 4.68 8.16 -3.49
CA MET A 167 4.41 8.85 -4.75
C MET A 167 4.97 10.28 -4.81
N SER A 168 5.19 10.94 -3.66
CA SER A 168 5.83 12.26 -3.60
C SER A 168 7.31 12.16 -3.97
N LYS A 169 8.01 11.15 -3.42
CA LYS A 169 9.41 10.86 -3.77
C LYS A 169 9.53 10.43 -5.23
N VAL A 170 8.65 9.53 -5.69
CA VAL A 170 8.61 9.08 -7.09
C VAL A 170 8.47 10.27 -8.04
N SER A 171 7.54 11.17 -7.76
CA SER A 171 7.33 12.38 -8.56
C SER A 171 8.58 13.25 -8.66
N GLY A 172 9.32 13.43 -7.54
CA GLY A 172 10.58 14.14 -7.51
C GLY A 172 11.66 13.50 -8.39
N VAL A 173 11.81 12.16 -8.30
CA VAL A 173 12.78 11.41 -9.12
C VAL A 173 12.42 11.46 -10.61
N VAL A 174 11.14 11.26 -10.96
CA VAL A 174 10.67 11.34 -12.34
C VAL A 174 10.93 12.73 -12.92
N LYS A 175 10.62 13.80 -12.15
CA LYS A 175 10.88 15.17 -12.58
C LYS A 175 12.38 15.41 -12.85
N ALA A 176 13.25 14.98 -11.95
CA ALA A 176 14.70 15.12 -12.12
C ALA A 176 15.21 14.40 -13.36
N ARG A 177 14.69 13.20 -13.69
CA ARG A 177 15.11 12.40 -14.86
C ARG A 177 14.54 12.89 -16.19
N ILE A 178 13.42 13.63 -16.18
CA ILE A 178 12.84 14.23 -17.41
C ILE A 178 13.50 15.58 -17.72
N SER A 179 13.97 16.29 -16.68
CA SER A 179 14.55 17.65 -16.84
C SER A 179 16.08 17.66 -17.04
N GLY A 180 16.77 16.54 -16.78
CA GLY A 180 18.20 16.38 -17.00
C GLY A 180 18.48 15.71 -18.29
#